data_274bae4c831fc31111ca43efcbd49461
#
_entry.id   274bae4c831fc31111ca43efcbd49461
#
_cell.length_a   1.000
_cell.length_b   1.000
_cell.length_c   1.000
_cell.angle_alpha   90.00
_cell.angle_beta   90.00
_cell.angle_gamma   90.00
#
_symmetry.space_group_name_H-M   'P 1'
#
loop_
_entity.id
_entity.type
_entity.pdbx_description
1 polymer ?
#
loop_
_entity_poly.entity_id
_entity_poly.type
_entity_poly.pdbx_seq_one_letter_code
_entity_poly.pdbx_strand_id
1 'polypeptide(L)'
;PHYGTLNQRPMPLGLPARLDDPGYRLNVEEAKKLLAEAGYPDGFQTTIRVLAEPPFINIASSVQSTLAQAGIKARIVTGTGTQVYGSMRERTFDIIVGRGGGGAERHPHSSLRTLVYNPDNRDEAKLSNFQGWRTSFYSPELNALIEKAEVEPDKQTQLELYHQFQNLYDEQVGAIMPISQMTDTVVIYHDVVGYVGHSAATTRYKDVHKDR
;
A
#
# COMPACT_ATOMS: atom_id res chain seq x y z
N PRO A 1 -15.88 -1.01 -16.94
CA PRO A 1 -15.21 -2.03 -16.14
C PRO A 1 -14.54 -1.38 -14.95
N HIS A 2 -14.90 -1.84 -13.73
CA HIS A 2 -14.29 -1.33 -12.50
C HIS A 2 -13.03 -2.16 -12.24
N TYR A 3 -11.86 -1.58 -12.46
CA TYR A 3 -10.57 -2.23 -12.23
C TYR A 3 -10.16 -2.29 -10.76
N GLY A 4 -10.95 -1.70 -9.86
CA GLY A 4 -10.68 -1.71 -8.43
C GLY A 4 -11.69 -0.91 -7.63
N THR A 5 -11.60 -1.04 -6.32
CA THR A 5 -12.38 -0.29 -5.34
C THR A 5 -11.45 0.65 -4.57
N LEU A 6 -11.90 1.88 -4.33
CA LEU A 6 -11.14 2.84 -3.53
C LEU A 6 -10.82 2.22 -2.15
N ASN A 7 -9.56 2.23 -1.80
CA ASN A 7 -9.10 1.81 -0.49
C ASN A 7 -7.84 2.60 -0.14
N GLN A 8 -7.95 3.53 0.78
CA GLN A 8 -6.84 4.38 1.24
C GLN A 8 -6.31 3.95 2.62
N ARG A 9 -6.66 2.74 3.04
CA ARG A 9 -6.18 2.15 4.29
C ARG A 9 -5.15 1.06 4.04
N PRO A 10 -4.16 0.88 4.92
CA PRO A 10 -3.14 -0.16 4.80
C PRO A 10 -3.71 -1.57 4.98
N MET A 11 -5.01 -1.69 5.18
CA MET A 11 -5.72 -2.94 5.36
C MET A 11 -6.69 -3.20 4.21
N PRO A 12 -6.69 -4.40 3.60
CA PRO A 12 -7.61 -4.77 2.54
C PRO A 12 -9.08 -4.68 2.95
N LEU A 13 -9.94 -4.42 1.98
CA LEU A 13 -11.39 -4.45 2.14
C LEU A 13 -11.85 -5.85 2.60
N GLY A 14 -12.82 -5.88 3.50
CA GLY A 14 -13.41 -7.11 4.01
C GLY A 14 -12.62 -7.83 5.11
N LEU A 15 -11.47 -7.29 5.54
CA LEU A 15 -10.79 -7.81 6.72
C LEU A 15 -11.40 -7.27 8.02
N PRO A 16 -11.41 -8.09 9.09
CA PRO A 16 -11.76 -7.62 10.44
C PRO A 16 -10.85 -6.46 10.86
N ALA A 17 -11.34 -5.58 11.70
CA ALA A 17 -10.66 -4.40 12.21
C ALA A 17 -10.28 -3.34 11.16
N ARG A 18 -10.73 -3.45 9.91
CA ARG A 18 -10.57 -2.35 8.96
C ARG A 18 -11.42 -1.16 9.40
N LEU A 19 -10.84 0.03 9.39
CA LEU A 19 -11.56 1.27 9.68
C LEU A 19 -12.48 1.65 8.50
N ASP A 20 -13.74 1.97 8.79
CA ASP A 20 -14.77 2.34 7.81
C ASP A 20 -14.81 3.86 7.59
N ASP A 21 -13.68 4.44 7.25
CA ASP A 21 -13.65 5.85 6.86
C ASP A 21 -13.23 6.02 5.40
N PRO A 22 -13.55 7.16 4.78
CA PRO A 22 -13.24 7.41 3.37
C PRO A 22 -11.75 7.66 3.09
N GLY A 23 -10.89 7.71 4.13
CA GLY A 23 -9.48 8.06 4.00
C GLY A 23 -9.26 9.55 3.68
N TYR A 24 -8.16 9.84 3.02
CA TYR A 24 -7.74 11.21 2.73
C TYR A 24 -8.59 11.88 1.65
N ARG A 25 -8.78 13.20 1.80
CA ARG A 25 -9.42 14.06 0.78
C ARG A 25 -8.40 15.03 0.22
N LEU A 26 -8.52 15.35 -1.06
CA LEU A 26 -7.70 16.36 -1.68
C LEU A 26 -7.94 17.72 -1.01
N ASN A 27 -6.87 18.32 -0.49
CA ASN A 27 -6.87 19.66 0.10
C ASN A 27 -5.60 20.40 -0.32
N VAL A 28 -5.65 21.08 -1.44
CA VAL A 28 -4.50 21.77 -2.04
C VAL A 28 -4.01 22.93 -1.16
N GLU A 29 -4.91 23.64 -0.51
CA GLU A 29 -4.55 24.78 0.33
C GLU A 29 -3.81 24.33 1.61
N GLU A 30 -4.29 23.27 2.23
CA GLU A 30 -3.59 22.67 3.38
C GLU A 30 -2.23 22.10 2.96
N ALA A 31 -2.15 21.45 1.78
CA ALA A 31 -0.89 20.95 1.26
C ALA A 31 0.14 22.06 1.05
N LYS A 32 -0.26 23.22 0.50
CA LYS A 32 0.63 24.38 0.34
C LYS A 32 1.07 24.96 1.67
N LYS A 33 0.17 25.03 2.64
CA LYS A 33 0.48 25.50 4.00
C LYS A 33 1.54 24.58 4.64
N LEU A 34 1.32 23.26 4.62
CA LEU A 34 2.27 22.28 5.17
C LEU A 34 3.63 22.33 4.45
N LEU A 35 3.64 22.52 3.14
CA LEU A 35 4.87 22.71 2.38
C LEU A 35 5.63 23.96 2.83
N ALA A 36 4.93 25.07 3.03
CA ALA A 36 5.55 26.31 3.53
C ALA A 36 6.12 26.13 4.94
N GLU A 37 5.39 25.48 5.83
CA GLU A 37 5.86 25.14 7.19
C GLU A 37 7.10 24.23 7.17
N ALA A 38 7.17 23.31 6.18
CA ALA A 38 8.31 22.44 5.96
C ALA A 38 9.51 23.13 5.25
N GLY A 39 9.39 24.42 4.90
CA GLY A 39 10.46 25.19 4.25
C GLY A 39 10.43 25.14 2.72
N TYR A 40 9.34 24.66 2.12
CA TYR A 40 9.16 24.57 0.66
C TYR A 40 7.95 25.40 0.15
N PRO A 41 7.87 26.72 0.41
CA PRO A 41 6.71 27.55 0.05
C PRO A 41 6.41 27.56 -1.46
N ASP A 42 7.45 27.38 -2.30
CA ASP A 42 7.32 27.32 -3.77
C ASP A 42 7.27 25.87 -4.30
N GLY A 43 7.14 24.88 -3.41
CA GLY A 43 7.22 23.47 -3.74
C GLY A 43 8.66 23.00 -4.02
N PHE A 44 8.77 21.81 -4.62
CA PHE A 44 10.08 21.22 -4.95
C PHE A 44 9.97 20.28 -6.16
N GLN A 45 11.12 19.77 -6.63
CA GLN A 45 11.19 18.77 -7.68
C GLN A 45 11.40 17.38 -7.09
N THR A 46 10.75 16.37 -7.69
CA THR A 46 10.85 14.99 -7.26
C THR A 46 10.71 14.01 -8.42
N THR A 47 10.84 12.72 -8.17
CA THR A 47 10.68 11.67 -9.18
C THR A 47 9.62 10.66 -8.75
N ILE A 48 8.73 10.31 -9.65
CA ILE A 48 7.80 9.18 -9.51
C ILE A 48 8.32 8.02 -10.35
N ARG A 49 8.79 6.95 -9.73
CA ARG A 49 9.08 5.68 -10.41
C ARG A 49 7.79 4.87 -10.51
N VAL A 50 7.51 4.33 -11.68
CA VAL A 50 6.25 3.62 -11.93
C VAL A 50 6.45 2.37 -12.76
N LEU A 51 5.69 1.31 -12.47
CA LEU A 51 5.63 0.12 -13.30
C LEU A 51 5.17 0.48 -14.71
N ALA A 52 5.86 -0.05 -15.74
CA ALA A 52 5.54 0.15 -17.14
C ALA A 52 4.28 -0.62 -17.58
N GLU A 53 3.21 -0.52 -16.79
CA GLU A 53 1.91 -1.13 -17.03
C GLU A 53 0.84 -0.02 -17.04
N PRO A 54 -0.10 -0.01 -18.02
CA PRO A 54 -1.06 1.08 -18.21
C PRO A 54 -1.80 1.53 -16.95
N PRO A 55 -2.32 0.65 -16.07
CA PRO A 55 -3.03 1.08 -14.88
C PRO A 55 -2.15 1.93 -13.96
N PHE A 56 -0.89 1.55 -13.75
CA PHE A 56 0.02 2.27 -12.87
C PHE A 56 0.51 3.58 -13.48
N ILE A 57 0.75 3.62 -14.80
CA ILE A 57 1.10 4.85 -15.51
C ILE A 57 -0.01 5.88 -15.39
N ASN A 58 -1.27 5.48 -15.55
CA ASN A 58 -2.41 6.37 -15.41
C ASN A 58 -2.54 6.91 -13.98
N ILE A 59 -2.33 6.06 -12.96
CA ILE A 59 -2.29 6.47 -11.55
C ILE A 59 -1.16 7.47 -11.33
N ALA A 60 0.06 7.17 -11.81
CA ALA A 60 1.21 8.07 -11.66
C ALA A 60 0.97 9.45 -12.30
N SER A 61 0.33 9.49 -13.47
CA SER A 61 -0.04 10.74 -14.13
C SER A 61 -1.06 11.54 -13.33
N SER A 62 -2.03 10.87 -12.70
CA SER A 62 -3.00 11.51 -11.82
C SER A 62 -2.32 12.04 -10.55
N VAL A 63 -1.44 11.27 -9.94
CA VAL A 63 -0.64 11.70 -8.77
C VAL A 63 0.22 12.90 -9.13
N GLN A 64 0.94 12.86 -10.26
CA GLN A 64 1.75 13.98 -10.76
C GLN A 64 0.92 15.26 -10.90
N SER A 65 -0.25 15.15 -11.55
CA SER A 65 -1.16 16.30 -11.74
C SER A 65 -1.68 16.86 -10.41
N THR A 66 -1.97 16.00 -9.44
CA THR A 66 -2.44 16.41 -8.12
C THR A 66 -1.33 17.11 -7.34
N LEU A 67 -0.11 16.56 -7.32
CA LEU A 67 1.06 17.14 -6.67
C LEU A 67 1.42 18.50 -7.26
N ALA A 68 1.29 18.66 -8.58
CA ALA A 68 1.55 19.95 -9.27
C ALA A 68 0.66 21.09 -8.78
N GLN A 69 -0.57 20.82 -8.34
CA GLN A 69 -1.47 21.83 -7.77
C GLN A 69 -0.93 22.44 -6.48
N ALA A 70 -0.16 21.67 -5.72
CA ALA A 70 0.50 22.14 -4.52
C ALA A 70 1.93 22.68 -4.76
N GLY A 71 2.41 22.70 -6.02
CA GLY A 71 3.75 23.19 -6.36
C GLY A 71 4.82 22.09 -6.47
N ILE A 72 4.49 20.83 -6.23
CA ILE A 72 5.45 19.74 -6.34
C ILE A 72 5.57 19.27 -7.80
N LYS A 73 6.76 19.44 -8.40
CA LYS A 73 7.05 19.11 -9.80
C LYS A 73 7.64 17.70 -9.90
N ALA A 74 6.82 16.71 -10.09
CA ALA A 74 7.23 15.33 -10.19
C ALA A 74 7.56 14.94 -11.65
N ARG A 75 8.68 14.24 -11.87
CA ARG A 75 9.05 13.62 -13.14
C ARG A 75 8.74 12.13 -13.11
N ILE A 76 7.92 11.64 -14.03
CA ILE A 76 7.58 10.21 -14.14
C ILE A 76 8.72 9.46 -14.86
N VAL A 77 9.15 8.35 -14.25
CA VAL A 77 10.13 7.41 -14.80
C VAL A 77 9.53 6.01 -14.77
N THR A 78 9.23 5.48 -15.95
CA THR A 78 8.70 4.11 -16.10
C THR A 78 9.82 3.08 -16.02
N GLY A 79 9.51 1.91 -15.49
CA GLY A 79 10.47 0.81 -15.42
C GLY A 79 9.80 -0.56 -15.24
N THR A 80 10.59 -1.59 -15.43
CA THR A 80 10.18 -2.97 -15.11
C THR A 80 10.04 -3.16 -13.60
N GLY A 81 9.36 -4.23 -13.17
CA GLY A 81 9.27 -4.57 -11.74
C GLY A 81 10.63 -4.70 -11.06
N THR A 82 11.63 -5.25 -11.77
CA THR A 82 12.99 -5.36 -11.23
C THR A 82 13.62 -3.97 -11.01
N GLN A 83 13.45 -3.04 -11.92
CA GLN A 83 14.00 -1.68 -11.80
C GLN A 83 13.29 -0.88 -10.71
N VAL A 84 11.96 -0.89 -10.70
CA VAL A 84 11.16 -0.10 -9.75
C VAL A 84 11.32 -0.64 -8.33
N TYR A 85 11.11 -1.94 -8.13
CA TYR A 85 11.25 -2.52 -6.79
C TYR A 85 12.70 -2.78 -6.38
N GLY A 86 13.64 -2.81 -7.33
CA GLY A 86 15.07 -2.77 -7.04
C GLY A 86 15.45 -1.48 -6.33
N SER A 87 15.07 -0.32 -6.89
CA SER A 87 15.32 0.96 -6.24
C SER A 87 14.66 1.08 -4.85
N MET A 88 13.50 0.42 -4.67
CA MET A 88 12.86 0.36 -3.35
C MET A 88 13.68 -0.46 -2.33
N ARG A 89 14.26 -1.61 -2.75
CA ARG A 89 15.14 -2.40 -1.89
C ARG A 89 16.45 -1.71 -1.55
N GLU A 90 16.92 -0.86 -2.44
CA GLU A 90 18.13 -0.06 -2.29
C GLU A 90 17.88 1.29 -1.60
N ARG A 91 16.61 1.61 -1.30
CA ARG A 91 16.18 2.90 -0.71
C ARG A 91 16.62 4.11 -1.54
N THR A 92 16.65 3.97 -2.88
CA THR A 92 17.11 4.98 -3.86
C THR A 92 15.97 5.50 -4.71
N PHE A 93 14.90 5.95 -4.08
CA PHE A 93 13.70 6.49 -4.74
C PHE A 93 13.09 7.63 -3.92
N ASP A 94 12.31 8.47 -4.58
CA ASP A 94 11.48 9.47 -3.90
C ASP A 94 10.04 8.93 -3.75
N ILE A 95 9.37 8.65 -4.88
CA ILE A 95 8.00 8.12 -4.91
C ILE A 95 7.97 6.90 -5.83
N ILE A 96 7.26 5.86 -5.39
CA ILE A 96 6.95 4.68 -6.22
C ILE A 96 5.44 4.56 -6.38
N VAL A 97 4.99 4.41 -7.63
CA VAL A 97 3.62 4.00 -7.95
C VAL A 97 3.68 2.59 -8.55
N GLY A 98 3.01 1.66 -7.89
CA GLY A 98 3.05 0.28 -8.30
C GLY A 98 2.07 -0.58 -7.52
N ARG A 99 2.26 -1.89 -7.66
CA ARG A 99 1.48 -2.88 -6.94
C ARG A 99 2.02 -3.03 -5.52
N GLY A 100 1.18 -2.80 -4.52
CA GLY A 100 1.51 -3.07 -3.13
C GLY A 100 1.44 -4.57 -2.83
N GLY A 101 2.28 -5.03 -1.90
CA GLY A 101 2.15 -6.35 -1.29
C GLY A 101 1.14 -6.36 -0.14
N GLY A 102 0.73 -7.52 0.33
CA GLY A 102 -0.10 -7.69 1.53
C GLY A 102 -1.58 -7.95 1.28
N GLY A 103 -2.06 -7.91 0.03
CA GLY A 103 -3.47 -8.17 -0.29
C GLY A 103 -3.89 -9.65 -0.31
N ALA A 104 -2.94 -10.56 -0.23
CA ALA A 104 -3.21 -12.01 -0.32
C ALA A 104 -3.60 -12.64 1.01
N GLU A 105 -3.44 -11.94 2.10
CA GLU A 105 -3.58 -12.50 3.43
C GLU A 105 -4.91 -12.13 4.07
N ARG A 106 -5.49 -13.10 4.77
CA ARG A 106 -6.83 -12.98 5.35
C ARG A 106 -6.83 -12.50 6.80
N HIS A 107 -5.67 -12.08 7.30
CA HIS A 107 -5.53 -11.65 8.68
C HIS A 107 -4.97 -10.23 8.76
N PRO A 108 -5.55 -9.36 9.59
CA PRO A 108 -5.08 -7.97 9.74
C PRO A 108 -3.58 -7.86 10.03
N HIS A 109 -3.07 -8.71 10.91
CA HIS A 109 -1.67 -8.73 11.32
C HIS A 109 -0.71 -8.81 10.14
N SER A 110 -0.93 -9.78 9.25
CA SER A 110 -0.04 -10.00 8.10
C SER A 110 0.02 -8.79 7.18
N SER A 111 -1.13 -8.15 6.91
CA SER A 111 -1.18 -6.95 6.07
C SER A 111 -0.42 -5.79 6.70
N LEU A 112 -0.68 -5.48 7.96
CA LEU A 112 -0.06 -4.35 8.66
C LEU A 112 1.43 -4.58 8.90
N ARG A 113 1.82 -5.80 9.32
CA ARG A 113 3.23 -6.16 9.52
C ARG A 113 4.02 -6.06 8.22
N THR A 114 3.51 -6.59 7.13
CA THR A 114 4.22 -6.56 5.83
C THR A 114 4.45 -5.14 5.34
N LEU A 115 3.47 -4.25 5.50
CA LEU A 115 3.53 -2.90 4.95
C LEU A 115 4.34 -1.94 5.81
N VAL A 116 4.30 -2.09 7.13
CA VAL A 116 4.72 -1.03 8.05
C VAL A 116 5.84 -1.44 8.99
N TYR A 117 5.88 -2.70 9.44
CA TYR A 117 6.84 -3.13 10.44
C TYR A 117 8.29 -2.93 9.99
N ASN A 118 9.07 -2.24 10.83
CA ASN A 118 10.48 -1.94 10.59
C ASN A 118 11.25 -2.00 11.92
N PRO A 119 11.84 -3.13 12.28
CA PRO A 119 12.48 -3.30 13.59
C PRO A 119 13.81 -2.55 13.72
N ASP A 120 14.47 -2.21 12.61
CA ASP A 120 15.73 -1.47 12.60
C ASP A 120 15.86 -0.67 11.30
N ASN A 121 15.85 0.66 11.39
CA ASN A 121 15.86 1.53 10.21
C ASN A 121 17.27 1.84 9.66
N ARG A 122 18.33 1.34 10.28
CA ARG A 122 19.71 1.56 9.80
C ARG A 122 19.94 0.82 8.48
N ASP A 123 20.76 1.40 7.62
CA ASP A 123 21.11 0.81 6.31
C ASP A 123 21.89 -0.49 6.46
N GLU A 124 22.71 -0.60 7.49
CA GLU A 124 23.50 -1.79 7.81
C GLU A 124 22.63 -3.00 8.18
N ALA A 125 21.40 -2.77 8.65
CA ALA A 125 20.46 -3.84 9.00
C ALA A 125 20.00 -4.63 7.77
N LYS A 126 20.05 -4.04 6.56
CA LYS A 126 19.73 -4.66 5.25
C LYS A 126 18.42 -5.44 5.24
N LEU A 127 17.42 -4.93 5.93
CA LEU A 127 16.10 -5.56 6.10
C LEU A 127 15.20 -5.42 4.86
N SER A 128 15.74 -5.71 3.68
CA SER A 128 15.08 -5.53 2.40
C SER A 128 13.84 -6.42 2.17
N ASN A 129 13.52 -7.32 3.07
CA ASN A 129 12.29 -8.09 3.12
C ASN A 129 11.12 -7.35 3.83
N PHE A 130 11.43 -6.29 4.61
CA PHE A 130 10.40 -5.46 5.25
C PHE A 130 10.11 -4.20 4.40
N GLN A 131 8.85 -3.97 4.07
CA GLN A 131 8.48 -2.79 3.28
C GLN A 131 8.66 -1.49 4.07
N GLY A 132 8.37 -1.48 5.37
CA GLY A 132 8.66 -0.36 6.25
C GLY A 132 10.13 0.07 6.19
N TRP A 133 11.06 -0.87 6.23
CA TRP A 133 12.49 -0.58 6.08
C TRP A 133 12.81 0.00 4.70
N ARG A 134 12.27 -0.57 3.62
CA ARG A 134 12.50 -0.10 2.24
C ARG A 134 12.05 1.36 2.04
N THR A 135 11.02 1.79 2.74
CA THR A 135 10.47 3.15 2.67
C THR A 135 11.09 4.10 3.68
N SER A 136 12.08 3.65 4.45
CA SER A 136 12.68 4.40 5.55
C SER A 136 11.68 4.86 6.63
N PHE A 137 10.49 4.28 6.63
CA PHE A 137 9.48 4.58 7.64
C PHE A 137 9.75 3.78 8.91
N TYR A 138 9.93 4.49 10.01
CA TYR A 138 10.23 3.89 11.31
C TYR A 138 9.40 4.52 12.41
N SER A 139 8.61 3.71 13.07
CA SER A 139 7.80 4.10 14.23
C SER A 139 7.90 3.03 15.31
N PRO A 140 8.61 3.30 16.41
CA PRO A 140 8.67 2.39 17.55
C PRO A 140 7.28 2.06 18.11
N GLU A 141 6.37 3.04 18.12
CA GLU A 141 5.03 2.88 18.63
C GLU A 141 4.19 1.92 17.77
N LEU A 142 4.28 2.04 16.43
CA LEU A 142 3.60 1.13 15.52
C LEU A 142 4.21 -0.28 15.59
N ASN A 143 5.54 -0.39 15.70
CA ASN A 143 6.19 -1.67 15.92
C ASN A 143 5.68 -2.34 17.20
N ALA A 144 5.63 -1.60 18.31
CA ALA A 144 5.13 -2.13 19.58
C ALA A 144 3.66 -2.56 19.52
N LEU A 145 2.80 -1.82 18.80
CA LEU A 145 1.40 -2.20 18.62
C LEU A 145 1.26 -3.50 17.82
N ILE A 146 2.05 -3.69 16.76
CA ILE A 146 1.99 -4.91 15.95
C ILE A 146 2.52 -6.11 16.70
N GLU A 147 3.60 -5.96 17.47
CA GLU A 147 4.17 -7.01 18.31
C GLU A 147 3.19 -7.41 19.44
N LYS A 148 2.55 -6.44 20.09
CA LYS A 148 1.53 -6.69 21.10
C LYS A 148 0.33 -7.43 20.51
N ALA A 149 -0.16 -7.01 19.34
CA ALA A 149 -1.28 -7.67 18.67
C ALA A 149 -0.96 -9.10 18.22
N GLU A 150 0.31 -9.40 17.94
CA GLU A 150 0.75 -10.74 17.51
C GLU A 150 0.54 -11.80 18.60
N VAL A 151 0.71 -11.42 19.85
CA VAL A 151 0.64 -12.34 21.00
C VAL A 151 -0.65 -12.19 21.80
N GLU A 152 -1.55 -11.30 21.43
CA GLU A 152 -2.81 -11.06 22.13
C GLU A 152 -3.80 -12.21 21.92
N PRO A 153 -4.18 -12.98 22.98
CA PRO A 153 -5.07 -14.12 22.84
C PRO A 153 -6.55 -13.72 22.76
N ASP A 154 -6.93 -12.56 23.31
CA ASP A 154 -8.30 -12.08 23.23
C ASP A 154 -8.54 -11.39 21.89
N LYS A 155 -9.48 -11.94 21.12
CA LYS A 155 -9.78 -11.44 19.77
C LYS A 155 -10.29 -10.01 19.73
N GLN A 156 -11.08 -9.61 20.73
CA GLN A 156 -11.64 -8.26 20.75
C GLN A 156 -10.53 -7.24 21.05
N THR A 157 -9.70 -7.50 22.02
CA THR A 157 -8.53 -6.70 22.35
C THR A 157 -7.56 -6.64 21.17
N GLN A 158 -7.34 -7.76 20.46
CA GLN A 158 -6.51 -7.79 19.27
C GLN A 158 -7.05 -6.89 18.17
N LEU A 159 -8.35 -6.90 17.90
CA LEU A 159 -8.99 -6.00 16.91
C LEU A 159 -8.83 -4.53 17.30
N GLU A 160 -8.97 -4.20 18.58
CA GLU A 160 -8.77 -2.85 19.09
C GLU A 160 -7.32 -2.37 18.90
N LEU A 161 -6.33 -3.24 19.07
CA LEU A 161 -4.93 -2.93 18.78
C LEU A 161 -4.71 -2.62 17.29
N TYR A 162 -5.39 -3.35 16.38
CA TYR A 162 -5.32 -3.03 14.95
C TYR A 162 -6.04 -1.73 14.59
N HIS A 163 -7.10 -1.35 15.28
CA HIS A 163 -7.73 -0.03 15.12
C HIS A 163 -6.79 1.09 15.60
N GLN A 164 -6.17 0.93 16.78
CA GLN A 164 -5.18 1.87 17.29
C GLN A 164 -4.01 2.03 16.33
N PHE A 165 -3.52 0.90 15.78
CA PHE A 165 -2.46 0.91 14.79
C PHE A 165 -2.81 1.75 13.56
N GLN A 166 -4.00 1.56 12.98
CA GLN A 166 -4.41 2.28 11.76
C GLN A 166 -4.56 3.78 12.02
N ASN A 167 -5.13 4.17 13.15
CA ASN A 167 -5.25 5.57 13.53
C ASN A 167 -3.87 6.23 13.70
N LEU A 168 -2.97 5.59 14.43
CA LEU A 168 -1.61 6.10 14.62
C LEU A 168 -0.82 6.14 13.31
N TYR A 169 -1.03 5.17 12.41
CA TYR A 169 -0.40 5.16 11.08
C TYR A 169 -0.82 6.38 10.26
N ASP A 170 -2.08 6.78 10.33
CA ASP A 170 -2.57 7.98 9.66
C ASP A 170 -2.05 9.26 10.30
N GLU A 171 -2.02 9.34 11.63
CA GLU A 171 -1.47 10.48 12.37
C GLU A 171 0.00 10.71 12.04
N GLN A 172 0.77 9.63 11.89
CA GLN A 172 2.19 9.67 11.54
C GLN A 172 2.46 9.78 10.03
N VAL A 173 1.42 9.88 9.20
CA VAL A 173 1.52 9.92 7.73
C VAL A 173 2.38 8.78 7.19
N GLY A 174 1.88 7.58 7.31
CA GLY A 174 2.62 6.37 6.91
C GLY A 174 3.12 6.40 5.47
N ALA A 175 4.31 5.85 5.24
CA ALA A 175 5.03 5.95 3.96
C ALA A 175 4.36 5.18 2.80
N ILE A 176 3.44 4.26 3.08
CA ILE A 176 2.69 3.53 2.05
C ILE A 176 1.25 4.02 2.06
N MET A 177 0.89 4.70 0.99
CA MET A 177 -0.46 5.25 0.81
C MET A 177 -1.22 4.42 -0.23
N PRO A 178 -2.11 3.51 0.18
CA PRO A 178 -2.96 2.77 -0.74
C PRO A 178 -3.89 3.71 -1.49
N ILE A 179 -4.16 3.41 -2.75
CA ILE A 179 -5.09 4.19 -3.59
C ILE A 179 -6.34 3.38 -3.88
N SER A 180 -6.15 2.11 -4.22
CA SER A 180 -7.26 1.21 -4.52
C SER A 180 -6.88 -0.24 -4.26
N GLN A 181 -7.88 -1.05 -3.98
CA GLN A 181 -7.77 -2.50 -4.05
C GLN A 181 -8.18 -2.95 -5.45
N MET A 182 -7.25 -3.56 -6.17
CA MET A 182 -7.50 -4.04 -7.53
C MET A 182 -8.44 -5.25 -7.51
N THR A 183 -9.24 -5.37 -8.57
CA THR A 183 -10.11 -6.52 -8.82
C THR A 183 -9.52 -7.34 -9.96
N ASP A 184 -9.28 -8.61 -9.72
CA ASP A 184 -8.88 -9.55 -10.77
C ASP A 184 -10.10 -9.98 -11.57
N THR A 185 -10.01 -9.88 -12.89
CA THR A 185 -11.03 -10.39 -13.81
C THR A 185 -10.55 -11.71 -14.39
N VAL A 186 -11.34 -12.74 -14.22
CA VAL A 186 -11.06 -14.08 -14.76
C VAL A 186 -12.07 -14.40 -15.85
N VAL A 187 -11.57 -14.81 -17.00
CA VAL A 187 -12.38 -15.30 -18.13
C VAL A 187 -12.13 -16.79 -18.28
N ILE A 188 -13.17 -17.57 -18.25
CA ILE A 188 -13.11 -19.04 -18.41
C ILE A 188 -14.09 -19.48 -19.49
N TYR A 189 -13.82 -20.63 -20.11
CA TYR A 189 -14.77 -21.23 -21.06
C TYR A 189 -16.02 -21.67 -20.31
N HIS A 190 -17.18 -21.68 -21.01
CA HIS A 190 -18.47 -22.01 -20.41
C HIS A 190 -18.57 -23.47 -19.92
N ASP A 191 -17.75 -24.36 -20.47
CA ASP A 191 -17.64 -25.77 -20.10
C ASP A 191 -16.65 -26.02 -18.94
N VAL A 192 -16.06 -24.97 -18.38
CA VAL A 192 -15.19 -25.06 -17.19
C VAL A 192 -16.01 -24.83 -15.93
N VAL A 193 -16.11 -25.86 -15.10
CA VAL A 193 -16.85 -25.84 -13.83
C VAL A 193 -15.91 -26.03 -12.63
N GLY A 194 -16.39 -25.73 -11.43
CA GLY A 194 -15.63 -25.87 -10.18
C GLY A 194 -14.61 -24.76 -9.92
N TYR A 195 -14.54 -23.74 -10.77
CA TYR A 195 -13.68 -22.58 -10.50
C TYR A 195 -14.29 -21.68 -9.41
N VAL A 196 -13.56 -21.49 -8.34
CA VAL A 196 -13.92 -20.54 -7.28
C VAL A 196 -12.81 -19.48 -7.21
N GLY A 197 -13.16 -18.24 -7.59
CA GLY A 197 -12.28 -17.10 -7.46
C GLY A 197 -11.93 -16.86 -5.99
N HIS A 198 -10.66 -16.72 -5.70
CA HIS A 198 -10.17 -16.42 -4.37
C HIS A 198 -9.59 -15.02 -4.33
N SER A 199 -9.92 -14.25 -3.30
CA SER A 199 -9.34 -12.91 -3.06
C SER A 199 -7.85 -12.95 -2.70
N ALA A 200 -7.31 -14.11 -2.38
CA ALA A 200 -5.91 -14.33 -2.14
C ALA A 200 -5.23 -14.86 -3.41
N ALA A 201 -3.96 -14.57 -3.62
CA ALA A 201 -3.15 -14.97 -4.77
C ALA A 201 -3.05 -16.50 -4.99
N THR A 202 -3.78 -17.30 -4.23
CA THR A 202 -3.79 -18.76 -4.28
C THR A 202 -5.15 -19.29 -4.72
N THR A 203 -5.45 -19.19 -6.02
CA THR A 203 -6.59 -19.92 -6.58
C THR A 203 -6.35 -21.41 -6.48
N ARG A 204 -7.32 -22.15 -5.94
CA ARG A 204 -7.27 -23.61 -5.84
C ARG A 204 -7.99 -24.22 -7.04
N TYR A 205 -7.28 -25.00 -7.82
CA TYR A 205 -7.81 -25.62 -9.05
C TYR A 205 -8.23 -27.09 -8.87
N LYS A 206 -8.24 -27.62 -7.64
CA LYS A 206 -8.49 -29.05 -7.38
C LYS A 206 -9.85 -29.55 -7.86
N ASP A 207 -10.86 -28.67 -7.89
CA ASP A 207 -12.23 -28.99 -8.28
C ASP A 207 -12.56 -28.51 -9.70
N VAL A 208 -11.59 -27.89 -10.39
CA VAL A 208 -11.77 -27.35 -11.74
C VAL A 208 -11.65 -28.47 -12.76
N HIS A 209 -12.69 -28.65 -13.56
CA HIS A 209 -12.74 -29.65 -14.66
C HIS A 209 -13.57 -29.12 -15.81
N LYS A 210 -13.51 -29.81 -16.93
CA LYS A 210 -14.41 -29.59 -18.08
C LYS A 210 -15.60 -30.50 -18.00
N ASP A 211 -16.80 -29.95 -18.04
CA ASP A 211 -18.03 -30.67 -18.31
C ASP A 211 -18.07 -31.06 -19.81
N ARG A 212 -18.06 -32.36 -20.09
CA ARG A 212 -18.08 -32.91 -21.45
C ARG A 212 -19.44 -33.51 -21.74
#